data_1fdb51b705f63a226be18cf1fe523a7a
#
_entry.id   1fdb51b705f63a226be18cf1fe523a7a
#
_cell.length_a   1.000
_cell.length_b   1.000
_cell.length_c   1.000
_cell.angle_alpha   90.00
_cell.angle_beta   90.00
_cell.angle_gamma   90.00
#
_symmetry.space_group_name_H-M   'P 1'
#
loop_
_entity.id
_entity.type
_entity.pdbx_description
1 polymer ?
#
loop_
_entity_poly.entity_id
_entity_poly.type
_entity_poly.pdbx_seq_one_letter_code
_entity_poly.pdbx_strand_id
1 'polypeptide(L)'
;MAASLDGWNGELPLKGSDWTSRYYRTQVGLDYKHSFKKVDFLLGGNYNSRVFNYIGDSEQFSNKQHQTMVNAYLGLASNDKDMPVQFEAEVGMKTFGEKYPVMFHDEKNKETNLYLKGDVWKQSSNDTRFGLKANVDNYSYASEYPEGWVAIEGNPYISTLNDDWKVRVGAHVDWMGGEDGKVYVSPDVNVEYVFSNSYVLFAKAEGGRQTSSFYDLAHITPFFYESYINPTYMTLDAALGLKASPMNGWWFLLSGGYQIRENDVCLKLGEGEPFWHARNIYGKTNVFYGTAELKYDYKDLFDFSLKGTYYNWKWENTAWIGGDLTDSALSLKPELEVNAEVGFKPMEGLRVNVGCEYVKRCNDVAGDAVSNLYAGADYALLKNLSIFAKFNNLLNKEYVASYAYPAQKLNFLGGVSLQF
;
A
#
# COMPACT_ATOMS: atom_id res chain seq x y z
N MET A 1 12.43 17.62 -2.59
CA MET A 1 11.51 18.00 -1.50
C MET A 1 10.10 18.10 -2.06
N ALA A 2 9.12 17.55 -1.38
CA ALA A 2 7.71 17.66 -1.75
C ALA A 2 6.89 17.97 -0.50
N ALA A 3 5.83 18.78 -0.63
CA ALA A 3 4.90 19.06 0.45
C ALA A 3 3.47 19.11 -0.11
N SER A 4 2.52 18.56 0.62
CA SER A 4 1.10 18.65 0.29
C SER A 4 0.27 18.90 1.54
N LEU A 5 -0.83 19.61 1.35
CA LEU A 5 -1.87 19.83 2.34
C LEU A 5 -3.20 19.57 1.65
N ASP A 6 -3.96 18.66 2.17
CA ASP A 6 -5.33 18.37 1.71
C ASP A 6 -6.27 18.22 2.89
N GLY A 7 -7.55 18.44 2.67
CA GLY A 7 -8.52 18.31 3.74
C GLY A 7 -9.96 18.50 3.31
N TRP A 8 -10.83 18.12 4.21
CA TRP A 8 -12.28 18.21 4.08
C TRP A 8 -12.89 18.69 5.40
N ASN A 9 -13.94 19.50 5.30
CA ASN A 9 -14.77 19.87 6.43
C ASN A 9 -16.21 20.08 5.92
N GLY A 10 -17.09 19.16 6.23
CA GLY A 10 -18.48 19.22 5.75
C GLY A 10 -19.32 18.05 6.25
N GLU A 11 -20.61 18.15 6.02
CA GLU A 11 -21.55 17.10 6.37
C GLU A 11 -21.49 15.97 5.34
N LEU A 12 -21.40 14.74 5.84
CA LEU A 12 -21.52 13.54 5.04
C LEU A 12 -22.74 12.75 5.51
N PRO A 13 -23.63 12.34 4.60
CA PRO A 13 -24.83 11.60 4.97
C PRO A 13 -24.44 10.21 5.49
N LEU A 14 -24.91 9.91 6.67
CA LEU A 14 -24.95 8.58 7.23
C LEU A 14 -26.37 8.05 7.20
N LYS A 15 -26.53 6.74 7.04
CA LYS A 15 -27.84 6.08 7.12
C LYS A 15 -28.43 6.33 8.53
N GLY A 16 -29.30 7.33 8.64
CA GLY A 16 -30.02 7.67 9.87
C GLY A 16 -29.47 8.82 10.72
N SER A 17 -28.38 9.46 10.35
CA SER A 17 -27.88 10.66 11.03
C SER A 17 -26.95 11.47 10.12
N ASP A 18 -26.83 12.76 10.38
CA ASP A 18 -25.85 13.61 9.72
C ASP A 18 -24.56 13.59 10.53
N TRP A 19 -23.44 13.42 9.86
CA TRP A 19 -22.11 13.47 10.46
C TRP A 19 -21.28 14.59 9.83
N THR A 20 -20.81 15.52 10.65
CA THR A 20 -19.86 16.54 10.21
C THR A 20 -18.46 15.94 10.21
N SER A 21 -18.00 15.55 9.03
CA SER A 21 -16.67 15.03 8.82
C SER A 21 -15.64 16.15 8.77
N ARG A 22 -14.56 15.98 9.50
CA ARG A 22 -13.36 16.83 9.42
C ARG A 22 -12.15 15.95 9.18
N TYR A 23 -11.42 16.25 8.12
CA TYR A 23 -10.21 15.53 7.77
C TYR A 23 -9.20 16.51 7.19
N TYR A 24 -8.00 16.56 7.76
CA TYR A 24 -6.89 17.35 7.25
C TYR A 24 -5.64 16.49 7.26
N ARG A 25 -4.92 16.49 6.15
CA ARG A 25 -3.66 15.77 6.00
C ARG A 25 -2.57 16.72 5.52
N THR A 26 -1.45 16.69 6.21
CA THR A 26 -0.22 17.38 5.82
C THR A 26 0.84 16.33 5.56
N GLN A 27 1.49 16.41 4.41
CA GLN A 27 2.60 15.53 4.06
C GLN A 27 3.78 16.38 3.62
N VAL A 28 4.97 16.02 4.11
CA VAL A 28 6.24 16.62 3.70
C VAL A 28 7.24 15.52 3.47
N GLY A 29 7.91 15.53 2.33
CA GLY A 29 8.95 14.58 1.97
C GLY A 29 10.22 15.28 1.53
N LEU A 30 11.34 14.73 1.94
CA LEU A 30 12.69 15.16 1.55
C LEU A 30 13.48 13.93 1.13
N ASP A 31 14.07 13.99 -0.06
CA ASP A 31 15.06 13.03 -0.53
C ASP A 31 16.26 13.80 -1.05
N TYR A 32 17.43 13.39 -0.60
CA TYR A 32 18.71 13.95 -1.01
C TYR A 32 19.67 12.82 -1.36
N LYS A 33 20.33 12.96 -2.50
CA LYS A 33 21.35 12.04 -2.97
C LYS A 33 22.64 12.82 -3.26
N HIS A 34 23.76 12.33 -2.75
CA HIS A 34 25.08 12.83 -3.11
C HIS A 34 25.97 11.69 -3.59
N SER A 35 26.49 11.84 -4.80
CA SER A 35 27.33 10.81 -5.43
C SER A 35 28.81 11.12 -5.19
N PHE A 36 29.49 10.24 -4.46
CA PHE A 36 30.93 10.19 -4.38
C PHE A 36 31.51 9.32 -5.52
N LYS A 37 32.82 9.17 -5.57
CA LYS A 37 33.48 8.45 -6.66
C LYS A 37 32.98 6.98 -6.81
N LYS A 38 32.69 6.31 -5.69
CA LYS A 38 32.32 4.87 -5.70
C LYS A 38 31.03 4.57 -4.94
N VAL A 39 30.53 5.52 -4.17
CA VAL A 39 29.39 5.32 -3.28
C VAL A 39 28.47 6.51 -3.36
N ASP A 40 27.18 6.26 -3.42
CA ASP A 40 26.13 7.24 -3.24
C ASP A 40 25.71 7.28 -1.77
N PHE A 41 25.61 8.48 -1.24
CA PHE A 41 24.98 8.76 0.04
C PHE A 41 23.54 9.20 -0.19
N LEU A 42 22.63 8.61 0.58
CA LEU A 42 21.21 8.89 0.55
C LEU A 42 20.76 9.41 1.93
N LEU A 43 19.97 10.45 1.93
CA LEU A 43 19.30 10.98 3.12
C LEU A 43 17.86 11.27 2.74
N GLY A 44 16.93 10.74 3.50
CA GLY A 44 15.54 11.03 3.20
C GLY A 44 14.63 10.87 4.40
N GLY A 45 13.37 11.26 4.18
CA GLY A 45 12.34 11.08 5.16
C GLY A 45 11.04 11.72 4.75
N ASN A 46 9.99 11.31 5.44
CA ASN A 46 8.66 11.89 5.28
C ASN A 46 8.00 12.13 6.64
N TYR A 47 7.21 13.17 6.67
CA TYR A 47 6.30 13.50 7.75
C TYR A 47 4.88 13.47 7.22
N ASN A 48 4.00 12.79 7.91
CA ASN A 48 2.58 12.74 7.59
C ASN A 48 1.78 13.00 8.88
N SER A 49 0.94 14.00 8.84
CA SER A 49 0.04 14.37 9.93
C SER A 49 -1.39 14.31 9.44
N ARG A 50 -2.25 13.63 10.19
CA ARG A 50 -3.68 13.50 9.90
C ARG A 50 -4.48 13.95 11.10
N VAL A 51 -5.40 14.89 10.89
CA VAL A 51 -6.38 15.34 11.90
C VAL A 51 -7.76 14.96 11.39
N PHE A 52 -8.52 14.22 12.16
CA PHE A 52 -9.84 13.75 11.79
C PHE A 52 -10.76 13.59 13.00
N ASN A 53 -12.02 13.32 12.76
CA ASN A 53 -12.96 12.96 13.81
C ASN A 53 -13.65 11.63 13.50
N TYR A 54 -13.93 10.89 14.56
CA TYR A 54 -14.72 9.66 14.49
C TYR A 54 -16.22 9.97 14.34
N ILE A 55 -16.98 8.99 13.80
CA ILE A 55 -18.44 9.00 13.86
C ILE A 55 -18.87 8.58 15.28
N GLY A 56 -19.71 9.38 15.89
CA GLY A 56 -20.22 9.20 17.26
C GLY A 56 -19.89 10.40 18.13
N ASP A 57 -20.50 10.44 19.28
CA ASP A 57 -20.30 11.47 20.29
C ASP A 57 -20.15 10.83 21.66
N SER A 58 -19.35 11.43 22.53
CA SER A 58 -19.13 10.97 23.88
C SER A 58 -18.83 12.14 24.80
N GLU A 59 -19.46 12.19 25.97
CA GLU A 59 -19.11 13.16 27.01
C GLU A 59 -17.73 12.89 27.61
N GLN A 60 -17.27 11.65 27.55
CA GLN A 60 -16.07 11.19 28.24
C GLN A 60 -14.81 11.23 27.35
N PHE A 61 -14.96 11.05 26.03
CA PHE A 61 -13.84 10.98 25.10
C PHE A 61 -14.02 11.97 23.94
N SER A 62 -12.91 12.55 23.48
CA SER A 62 -12.93 13.39 22.29
C SER A 62 -13.10 12.53 21.03
N ASN A 63 -14.09 12.85 20.20
CA ASN A 63 -14.23 12.23 18.89
C ASN A 63 -13.17 12.71 17.88
N LYS A 64 -12.27 13.61 18.27
CA LYS A 64 -11.18 14.10 17.41
C LYS A 64 -9.94 13.25 17.62
N GLN A 65 -9.23 12.99 16.51
CA GLN A 65 -7.93 12.33 16.56
C GLN A 65 -6.90 13.12 15.74
N HIS A 66 -5.66 13.00 16.15
CA HIS A 66 -4.51 13.52 15.44
C HIS A 66 -3.42 12.44 15.43
N GLN A 67 -3.17 11.88 14.27
CA GLN A 67 -2.12 10.90 14.03
C GLN A 67 -0.92 11.58 13.38
N THR A 68 0.26 11.22 13.83
CA THR A 68 1.54 11.68 13.29
C THR A 68 2.39 10.48 12.92
N MET A 69 2.91 10.47 11.71
CA MET A 69 3.79 9.44 11.19
C MET A 69 5.05 10.09 10.64
N VAL A 70 6.21 9.60 11.06
CA VAL A 70 7.51 10.05 10.57
C VAL A 70 8.29 8.84 10.09
N ASN A 71 8.97 8.98 8.98
CA ASN A 71 10.03 8.08 8.55
C ASN A 71 11.26 8.92 8.21
N ALA A 72 12.43 8.55 8.74
CA ALA A 72 13.70 9.18 8.43
C ALA A 72 14.76 8.12 8.23
N TYR A 73 15.62 8.28 7.22
CA TYR A 73 16.63 7.29 6.89
C TYR A 73 17.93 7.90 6.35
N LEU A 74 18.99 7.13 6.53
CA LEU A 74 20.30 7.31 5.90
C LEU A 74 20.63 6.06 5.10
N GLY A 75 21.16 6.23 3.90
CA GLY A 75 21.51 5.13 3.02
C GLY A 75 22.88 5.31 2.37
N LEU A 76 23.49 4.18 2.04
CA LEU A 76 24.72 4.08 1.24
C LEU A 76 24.47 3.02 0.14
N ALA A 77 24.85 3.36 -1.09
CA ALA A 77 24.77 2.41 -2.21
C ALA A 77 26.04 2.49 -3.07
N SER A 78 26.51 1.35 -3.54
CA SER A 78 27.61 1.32 -4.52
C SER A 78 27.15 1.92 -5.85
N ASN A 79 27.98 2.76 -6.48
CA ASN A 79 27.71 3.36 -7.78
C ASN A 79 28.78 3.05 -8.85
N ASP A 80 29.85 2.37 -8.47
CA ASP A 80 30.92 1.94 -9.35
C ASP A 80 30.75 0.45 -9.70
N LYS A 81 30.45 0.15 -10.96
CA LYS A 81 30.22 -1.23 -11.45
C LYS A 81 31.47 -2.11 -11.37
N ASP A 82 32.67 -1.53 -11.27
CA ASP A 82 33.94 -2.23 -11.20
C ASP A 82 34.27 -2.70 -9.77
N MET A 83 33.43 -2.34 -8.78
CA MET A 83 33.59 -2.86 -7.43
C MET A 83 33.36 -4.39 -7.41
N PRO A 84 34.23 -5.16 -6.72
CA PRO A 84 34.14 -6.62 -6.69
C PRO A 84 32.87 -7.12 -5.97
N VAL A 85 32.29 -6.28 -5.12
CA VAL A 85 31.03 -6.52 -4.40
C VAL A 85 30.23 -5.22 -4.45
N GLN A 86 28.99 -5.34 -4.85
CA GLN A 86 28.03 -4.26 -4.84
C GLN A 86 27.18 -4.32 -3.57
N PHE A 87 26.70 -3.19 -3.10
CA PHE A 87 25.85 -3.14 -1.91
C PHE A 87 24.91 -1.95 -1.92
N GLU A 88 23.80 -2.12 -1.21
CA GLU A 88 22.91 -1.07 -0.74
C GLU A 88 22.66 -1.30 0.75
N ALA A 89 22.69 -0.24 1.55
CA ALA A 89 22.39 -0.30 2.97
C ALA A 89 21.60 0.94 3.40
N GLU A 90 20.60 0.74 4.24
CA GLU A 90 19.75 1.80 4.77
C GLU A 90 19.50 1.55 6.25
N VAL A 91 19.73 2.56 7.08
CA VAL A 91 19.31 2.60 8.48
C VAL A 91 18.31 3.70 8.66
N GLY A 92 17.23 3.43 9.38
CA GLY A 92 16.19 4.43 9.57
C GLY A 92 15.32 4.18 10.79
N MET A 93 14.40 5.12 10.97
CA MET A 93 13.41 5.11 12.03
C MET A 93 12.04 5.47 11.47
N LYS A 94 11.04 4.68 11.82
CA LYS A 94 9.63 5.02 11.61
C LYS A 94 8.96 5.24 12.96
N THR A 95 8.14 6.27 13.05
CA THR A 95 7.33 6.50 14.26
C THR A 95 5.86 6.70 13.90
N PHE A 96 5.00 6.21 14.76
CA PHE A 96 3.57 6.49 14.76
C PHE A 96 3.17 7.02 16.13
N GLY A 97 2.25 7.98 16.18
CA GLY A 97 1.73 8.49 17.43
C GLY A 97 0.33 9.06 17.30
N GLU A 98 -0.52 8.77 18.27
CA GLU A 98 -1.84 9.36 18.46
C GLU A 98 -1.81 10.41 19.57
N LYS A 99 -2.54 11.51 19.34
CA LYS A 99 -2.61 12.59 20.32
C LYS A 99 -3.61 12.32 21.44
N TYR A 100 -4.73 11.70 21.10
CA TYR A 100 -5.81 11.45 22.06
C TYR A 100 -5.93 9.94 22.30
N PRO A 101 -6.18 9.51 23.55
CA PRO A 101 -6.48 8.12 23.83
C PRO A 101 -7.80 7.76 23.14
N VAL A 102 -7.91 6.56 22.61
CA VAL A 102 -9.14 6.02 22.05
C VAL A 102 -9.67 4.99 23.02
N MET A 103 -10.87 5.23 23.61
CA MET A 103 -11.60 4.35 24.53
C MET A 103 -10.77 3.77 25.72
N PHE A 104 -11.36 3.56 26.84
CA PHE A 104 -10.99 2.81 28.05
C PHE A 104 -9.51 2.70 28.49
N HIS A 105 -8.55 3.12 27.66
CA HIS A 105 -7.15 3.20 28.01
C HIS A 105 -6.73 4.65 28.08
N ASP A 106 -6.21 5.08 29.22
CA ASP A 106 -5.60 6.42 29.37
C ASP A 106 -4.33 6.58 28.51
N GLU A 107 -3.89 5.50 27.89
CA GLU A 107 -2.68 5.45 27.07
C GLU A 107 -2.97 5.73 25.60
N LYS A 108 -1.99 6.34 24.96
CA LYS A 108 -2.00 6.71 23.54
C LYS A 108 -1.17 5.72 22.76
N ASN A 109 -1.66 5.29 21.61
CA ASN A 109 -0.86 4.46 20.72
C ASN A 109 0.38 5.24 20.24
N LYS A 110 1.55 4.76 20.60
CA LYS A 110 2.83 5.25 20.11
C LYS A 110 3.73 4.08 19.79
N GLU A 111 4.34 4.17 18.63
CA GLU A 111 5.24 3.15 18.11
C GLU A 111 6.51 3.80 17.59
N THR A 112 7.63 3.13 17.80
CA THR A 112 8.90 3.44 17.16
C THR A 112 9.47 2.16 16.59
N ASN A 113 9.76 2.15 15.28
CA ASN A 113 10.50 1.10 14.60
C ASN A 113 11.87 1.62 14.17
N LEU A 114 12.92 1.04 14.72
CA LEU A 114 14.29 1.22 14.21
C LEU A 114 14.58 0.08 13.25
N TYR A 115 15.03 0.40 12.05
CA TYR A 115 15.30 -0.62 11.05
C TYR A 115 16.65 -0.47 10.37
N LEU A 116 17.19 -1.62 9.96
CA LEU A 116 18.35 -1.74 9.11
C LEU A 116 17.99 -2.65 7.93
N LYS A 117 18.25 -2.18 6.70
CA LYS A 117 18.09 -2.96 5.49
C LYS A 117 19.40 -2.99 4.74
N GLY A 118 19.70 -4.12 4.13
CA GLY A 118 20.87 -4.27 3.30
C GLY A 118 20.65 -5.25 2.16
N ASP A 119 21.32 -5.01 1.05
CA ASP A 119 21.48 -5.95 -0.06
C ASP A 119 22.95 -5.93 -0.46
N VAL A 120 23.56 -7.10 -0.49
CA VAL A 120 24.96 -7.27 -0.90
C VAL A 120 25.02 -8.32 -1.99
N TRP A 121 25.65 -8.02 -3.12
CA TRP A 121 25.74 -8.96 -4.22
C TRP A 121 27.08 -8.90 -4.96
N LYS A 122 27.41 -10.02 -5.56
CA LYS A 122 28.55 -10.16 -6.45
C LYS A 122 28.10 -10.57 -7.84
N GLN A 123 28.57 -9.86 -8.84
CA GLN A 123 28.42 -10.24 -10.24
C GLN A 123 29.41 -11.35 -10.57
N SER A 124 28.93 -12.53 -10.96
CA SER A 124 29.78 -13.68 -11.30
C SER A 124 30.14 -13.77 -12.77
N SER A 125 29.22 -13.34 -13.61
CA SER A 125 29.34 -13.19 -15.06
C SER A 125 28.58 -11.97 -15.50
N ASN A 126 28.59 -11.63 -16.78
CA ASN A 126 27.84 -10.48 -17.28
C ASN A 126 26.36 -10.54 -16.93
N ASP A 127 25.81 -11.74 -16.80
CA ASP A 127 24.36 -11.96 -16.67
C ASP A 127 23.93 -12.48 -15.30
N THR A 128 24.88 -13.02 -14.49
CA THR A 128 24.52 -13.71 -13.23
C THR A 128 25.12 -13.04 -12.01
N ARG A 129 24.29 -12.80 -11.01
CA ARG A 129 24.70 -12.31 -9.69
C ARG A 129 24.16 -13.20 -8.57
N PHE A 130 24.95 -13.27 -7.50
CA PHE A 130 24.60 -13.90 -6.24
C PHE A 130 24.49 -12.81 -5.18
N GLY A 131 23.44 -12.82 -4.41
CA GLY A 131 23.21 -11.79 -3.39
C GLY A 131 22.54 -12.32 -2.13
N LEU A 132 22.62 -11.47 -1.13
CA LEU A 132 21.94 -11.65 0.16
C LEU A 132 21.30 -10.34 0.56
N LYS A 133 19.98 -10.31 0.69
CA LYS A 133 19.27 -9.23 1.38
C LYS A 133 19.10 -9.59 2.84
N ALA A 134 19.18 -8.59 3.71
CA ALA A 134 18.90 -8.74 5.12
C ALA A 134 18.12 -7.51 5.62
N ASN A 135 17.10 -7.76 6.46
CA ASN A 135 16.36 -6.71 7.12
C ASN A 135 16.27 -7.01 8.62
N VAL A 136 16.43 -5.98 9.43
CA VAL A 136 16.23 -6.06 10.88
C VAL A 136 15.30 -4.91 11.26
N ASP A 137 14.20 -5.23 11.94
CA ASP A 137 13.26 -4.27 12.47
C ASP A 137 13.13 -4.46 13.97
N ASN A 138 13.22 -3.37 14.74
CA ASN A 138 13.01 -3.35 16.17
C ASN A 138 11.84 -2.44 16.52
N TYR A 139 10.73 -3.02 16.91
CA TYR A 139 9.51 -2.32 17.30
C TYR A 139 9.47 -2.11 18.80
N SER A 140 9.20 -0.90 19.22
CA SER A 140 8.94 -0.52 20.61
C SER A 140 7.68 0.34 20.71
N TYR A 141 6.92 0.12 21.78
CA TYR A 141 5.65 0.79 22.05
C TYR A 141 5.74 1.55 23.38
N ALA A 142 4.98 2.63 23.50
CA ALA A 142 4.96 3.41 24.74
C ALA A 142 3.99 2.82 25.79
N SER A 143 3.01 2.02 25.35
CA SER A 143 2.06 1.28 26.18
C SER A 143 2.62 -0.08 26.58
N GLU A 144 2.08 -0.67 27.64
CA GLU A 144 2.42 -2.03 28.05
C GLU A 144 2.04 -3.07 26.99
N TYR A 145 0.99 -2.79 26.21
CA TYR A 145 0.51 -3.62 25.09
C TYR A 145 0.37 -2.78 23.83
N PRO A 146 0.86 -3.26 22.65
CA PRO A 146 1.59 -4.51 22.47
C PRO A 146 3.02 -4.43 23.04
N GLU A 147 3.59 -5.58 23.39
CA GLU A 147 4.99 -5.67 23.76
C GLU A 147 5.91 -5.39 22.57
N GLY A 148 7.10 -4.86 22.85
CA GLY A 148 8.12 -4.65 21.84
C GLY A 148 8.63 -5.98 21.28
N TRP A 149 8.99 -6.00 20.00
CA TRP A 149 9.47 -7.20 19.34
C TRP A 149 10.49 -6.87 18.24
N VAL A 150 11.25 -7.89 17.85
CA VAL A 150 12.29 -7.79 16.81
C VAL A 150 11.98 -8.76 15.68
N ALA A 151 12.17 -8.31 14.44
CA ALA A 151 12.15 -9.18 13.28
C ALA A 151 13.48 -9.15 12.55
N ILE A 152 13.93 -10.32 12.10
CA ILE A 152 15.15 -10.49 11.30
C ILE A 152 14.78 -11.30 10.07
N GLU A 153 15.09 -10.76 8.90
CA GLU A 153 14.92 -11.41 7.61
C GLU A 153 16.27 -11.61 6.94
N GLY A 154 16.46 -12.78 6.36
CA GLY A 154 17.53 -13.08 5.41
C GLY A 154 16.94 -13.59 4.10
N ASN A 155 17.42 -13.08 2.96
CA ASN A 155 16.98 -13.51 1.63
C ASN A 155 18.20 -13.74 0.73
N PRO A 156 18.79 -14.92 0.76
CA PRO A 156 19.77 -15.33 -0.24
C PRO A 156 19.11 -15.54 -1.60
N TYR A 157 19.75 -15.05 -2.65
CA TYR A 157 19.22 -15.16 -4.00
C TYR A 157 20.29 -15.30 -5.08
N ILE A 158 19.87 -15.87 -6.19
CA ILE A 158 20.58 -15.85 -7.48
C ILE A 158 19.68 -15.16 -8.48
N SER A 159 20.24 -14.30 -9.32
CA SER A 159 19.51 -13.71 -10.43
C SER A 159 20.35 -13.68 -11.71
N THR A 160 19.68 -13.96 -12.82
CA THR A 160 20.25 -13.95 -14.16
C THR A 160 19.39 -13.05 -15.06
N LEU A 161 20.04 -12.23 -15.87
CA LEU A 161 19.41 -11.34 -16.81
C LEU A 161 20.13 -11.40 -18.15
N ASN A 162 19.48 -11.96 -19.17
CA ASN A 162 19.92 -11.93 -20.55
C ASN A 162 18.77 -11.51 -21.47
N ASP A 163 18.97 -11.56 -22.77
CA ASP A 163 17.99 -11.06 -23.75
C ASP A 163 16.66 -11.81 -23.69
N ASP A 164 16.67 -13.11 -23.45
CA ASP A 164 15.48 -13.97 -23.44
C ASP A 164 14.93 -14.21 -22.05
N TRP A 165 15.78 -14.19 -21.01
CA TRP A 165 15.42 -14.62 -19.67
C TRP A 165 15.78 -13.59 -18.60
N LYS A 166 14.82 -13.37 -17.72
CA LYS A 166 15.04 -12.71 -16.42
C LYS A 166 14.63 -13.68 -15.33
N VAL A 167 15.60 -14.14 -14.59
CA VAL A 167 15.38 -15.15 -13.54
C VAL A 167 15.92 -14.63 -12.22
N ARG A 168 15.10 -14.73 -11.18
CA ARG A 168 15.51 -14.58 -9.78
C ARG A 168 14.98 -15.78 -9.01
N VAL A 169 15.84 -16.42 -8.24
CA VAL A 169 15.49 -17.52 -7.34
C VAL A 169 16.15 -17.26 -6.00
N GLY A 170 15.33 -17.19 -4.97
CA GLY A 170 15.72 -16.96 -3.59
C GLY A 170 14.67 -17.49 -2.63
N ALA A 171 14.88 -17.24 -1.35
CA ALA A 171 13.93 -17.54 -0.30
C ALA A 171 14.06 -16.53 0.83
N HIS A 172 12.94 -16.08 1.38
CA HIS A 172 12.88 -15.32 2.62
C HIS A 172 12.92 -16.30 3.80
N VAL A 173 13.77 -16.04 4.75
CA VAL A 173 13.80 -16.68 6.05
C VAL A 173 13.64 -15.59 7.09
N ASP A 174 12.46 -15.55 7.71
CA ASP A 174 12.06 -14.52 8.66
C ASP A 174 12.00 -15.11 10.06
N TRP A 175 12.72 -14.54 11.01
CA TRP A 175 12.52 -14.78 12.42
C TRP A 175 11.78 -13.58 13.03
N MET A 176 10.65 -13.84 13.65
CA MET A 176 9.89 -12.84 14.40
C MET A 176 9.96 -13.18 15.88
N GLY A 177 10.65 -12.34 16.64
CA GLY A 177 10.76 -12.43 18.09
C GLY A 177 9.49 -11.89 18.77
N GLY A 178 9.31 -12.24 20.02
CA GLY A 178 8.17 -11.98 20.87
C GLY A 178 8.01 -13.16 21.83
N GLU A 179 6.93 -13.25 22.61
CA GLU A 179 6.70 -14.34 23.57
C GLU A 179 6.80 -15.74 22.93
N ASP A 180 6.37 -15.87 21.66
CA ASP A 180 6.37 -17.13 20.89
C ASP A 180 7.21 -17.04 19.61
N GLY A 181 8.43 -16.60 19.69
CA GLY A 181 9.29 -16.38 18.51
C GLY A 181 9.13 -17.45 17.42
N LYS A 182 8.69 -17.03 16.21
CA LYS A 182 8.41 -17.93 15.08
C LYS A 182 9.36 -17.69 13.91
N VAL A 183 9.70 -18.79 13.23
CA VAL A 183 10.42 -18.74 11.96
C VAL A 183 9.47 -19.04 10.83
N TYR A 184 9.48 -18.18 9.82
CA TYR A 184 8.74 -18.36 8.58
C TYR A 184 9.70 -18.48 7.41
N VAL A 185 9.30 -19.26 6.42
CA VAL A 185 10.05 -19.40 5.17
C VAL A 185 9.08 -19.22 4.02
N SER A 186 9.45 -18.40 3.04
CA SER A 186 8.67 -18.17 1.84
C SER A 186 9.55 -18.03 0.60
N PRO A 187 9.02 -18.29 -0.60
CA PRO A 187 9.79 -18.19 -1.84
C PRO A 187 10.07 -16.72 -2.21
N ASP A 188 11.14 -16.51 -2.97
CA ASP A 188 11.44 -15.29 -3.74
C ASP A 188 11.86 -15.72 -5.15
N VAL A 189 10.87 -16.05 -5.98
CA VAL A 189 11.06 -16.57 -7.33
C VAL A 189 10.35 -15.67 -8.33
N ASN A 190 11.08 -15.22 -9.35
CA ASN A 190 10.54 -14.51 -10.48
C ASN A 190 11.22 -14.98 -11.75
N VAL A 191 10.45 -15.46 -12.72
CA VAL A 191 10.93 -15.93 -14.00
C VAL A 191 10.15 -15.23 -15.11
N GLU A 192 10.86 -14.53 -15.99
CA GLU A 192 10.29 -13.99 -17.22
C GLU A 192 11.02 -14.60 -18.40
N TYR A 193 10.26 -15.04 -19.39
CA TYR A 193 10.77 -15.54 -20.67
C TYR A 193 10.22 -14.70 -21.82
N VAL A 194 11.12 -14.04 -22.52
CA VAL A 194 10.83 -13.23 -23.71
C VAL A 194 10.95 -14.15 -24.94
N PHE A 195 9.84 -14.67 -25.44
CA PHE A 195 9.88 -15.58 -26.60
C PHE A 195 9.69 -14.88 -27.95
N SER A 196 9.41 -13.58 -27.93
CA SER A 196 9.57 -12.65 -29.06
C SER A 196 9.63 -11.23 -28.52
N ASN A 197 10.00 -10.27 -29.35
CA ASN A 197 10.04 -8.85 -28.95
C ASN A 197 8.69 -8.30 -28.45
N SER A 198 7.62 -9.05 -28.65
CA SER A 198 6.25 -8.63 -28.32
C SER A 198 5.58 -9.46 -27.23
N TYR A 199 6.19 -10.55 -26.78
CA TYR A 199 5.53 -11.47 -25.85
C TYR A 199 6.47 -11.92 -24.73
N VAL A 200 5.98 -11.85 -23.50
CA VAL A 200 6.70 -12.27 -22.29
C VAL A 200 5.80 -13.18 -21.46
N LEU A 201 6.21 -14.42 -21.26
CA LEU A 201 5.63 -15.29 -20.24
C LEU A 201 6.30 -15.02 -18.93
N PHE A 202 5.55 -15.01 -17.84
CA PHE A 202 6.12 -14.88 -16.50
C PHE A 202 5.50 -15.85 -15.52
N ALA A 203 6.30 -16.24 -14.55
CA ALA A 203 5.88 -16.95 -13.36
C ALA A 203 6.54 -16.31 -12.15
N LYS A 204 5.78 -16.12 -11.07
CA LYS A 204 6.31 -15.64 -9.80
C LYS A 204 5.82 -16.51 -8.65
N ALA A 205 6.62 -16.59 -7.60
CA ALA A 205 6.24 -17.09 -6.30
C ALA A 205 7.00 -16.27 -5.26
N GLU A 206 6.28 -15.43 -4.52
CA GLU A 206 6.82 -14.45 -3.59
C GLU A 206 6.16 -14.62 -2.23
N GLY A 207 6.83 -14.18 -1.18
CA GLY A 207 6.27 -14.13 0.16
C GLY A 207 6.96 -13.09 1.03
N GLY A 208 6.89 -13.26 2.35
CA GLY A 208 7.52 -12.38 3.31
C GLY A 208 6.54 -11.66 4.24
N ARG A 209 7.10 -10.96 5.20
CA ARG A 209 6.34 -10.20 6.20
C ARG A 209 5.65 -8.99 5.58
N GLN A 210 4.42 -8.77 5.98
CA GLN A 210 3.58 -7.64 5.56
C GLN A 210 3.19 -6.78 6.77
N THR A 211 1.97 -6.26 6.80
CA THR A 211 1.44 -5.37 7.84
C THR A 211 1.83 -5.80 9.25
N SER A 212 2.59 -5.00 9.96
CA SER A 212 3.21 -5.40 11.22
C SER A 212 3.22 -4.32 12.28
N SER A 213 2.56 -3.19 12.05
CA SER A 213 2.74 -2.01 12.93
C SER A 213 1.53 -1.08 12.91
N PHE A 214 1.41 -0.21 13.92
CA PHE A 214 0.43 0.88 13.91
C PHE A 214 0.67 1.83 12.73
N TYR A 215 1.93 2.04 12.38
CA TYR A 215 2.30 2.82 11.21
C TYR A 215 1.68 2.24 9.92
N ASP A 216 1.75 0.91 9.75
CA ASP A 216 1.20 0.23 8.58
C ASP A 216 -0.33 0.20 8.61
N LEU A 217 -0.95 -0.07 9.76
CA LEU A 217 -2.42 -0.06 9.92
C LEU A 217 -3.01 1.31 9.60
N ALA A 218 -2.36 2.39 10.03
CA ALA A 218 -2.80 3.74 9.73
C ALA A 218 -2.82 4.06 8.22
N HIS A 219 -2.09 3.31 7.40
CA HIS A 219 -2.17 3.42 5.94
C HIS A 219 -3.36 2.66 5.35
N ILE A 220 -3.85 1.61 6.03
CA ILE A 220 -5.07 0.89 5.62
C ILE A 220 -6.31 1.71 5.96
N THR A 221 -6.41 2.18 7.20
CA THR A 221 -7.49 3.06 7.65
C THR A 221 -7.01 3.95 8.79
N PRO A 222 -7.33 5.25 8.81
CA PRO A 222 -7.04 6.09 9.97
C PRO A 222 -7.98 5.81 11.16
N PHE A 223 -9.11 5.14 10.92
CA PHE A 223 -10.17 4.92 11.90
C PHE A 223 -10.04 3.60 12.66
N PHE A 224 -8.85 3.01 12.68
CA PHE A 224 -8.62 1.80 13.45
C PHE A 224 -8.59 2.11 14.96
N TYR A 225 -9.04 1.13 15.74
CA TYR A 225 -8.89 1.10 17.18
C TYR A 225 -8.31 -0.25 17.56
N GLU A 226 -7.08 -0.26 17.99
CA GLU A 226 -6.41 -1.50 18.39
C GLU A 226 -5.32 -1.24 19.41
N SER A 227 -5.23 -2.13 20.38
CA SER A 227 -4.12 -2.23 21.33
C SER A 227 -3.23 -3.44 21.05
N TYR A 228 -3.61 -4.29 20.09
CA TYR A 228 -2.91 -5.52 19.76
C TYR A 228 -2.55 -5.57 18.27
N ILE A 229 -1.31 -5.89 18.00
CA ILE A 229 -0.80 -6.04 16.63
C ILE A 229 -0.18 -7.41 16.47
N ASN A 230 -0.63 -8.13 15.46
CA ASN A 230 -0.08 -9.40 15.05
C ASN A 230 0.45 -9.28 13.62
N PRO A 231 1.74 -9.55 13.37
CA PRO A 231 2.29 -9.44 12.04
C PRO A 231 1.60 -10.37 11.05
N THR A 232 1.21 -9.83 9.89
CA THR A 232 0.73 -10.61 8.76
C THR A 232 1.93 -11.19 8.01
N TYR A 233 1.87 -12.46 7.67
CA TYR A 233 2.89 -13.14 6.86
C TYR A 233 2.30 -13.71 5.57
N MET A 234 2.82 -13.26 4.42
CA MET A 234 2.54 -13.85 3.12
C MET A 234 3.38 -15.09 2.95
N THR A 235 2.78 -16.26 3.13
CA THR A 235 3.48 -17.55 2.93
C THR A 235 3.74 -17.80 1.45
N LEU A 236 2.80 -17.38 0.60
CA LEU A 236 2.88 -17.55 -0.84
C LEU A 236 2.01 -16.52 -1.57
N ASP A 237 2.57 -15.89 -2.61
CA ASP A 237 1.85 -15.26 -3.72
C ASP A 237 2.41 -15.82 -5.01
N ALA A 238 1.76 -16.83 -5.57
CA ALA A 238 2.16 -17.46 -6.82
C ALA A 238 1.28 -16.98 -7.97
N ALA A 239 1.88 -16.61 -9.10
CA ALA A 239 1.14 -16.20 -10.29
C ALA A 239 1.84 -16.65 -11.57
N LEU A 240 1.03 -16.89 -12.59
CA LEU A 240 1.45 -17.11 -13.96
C LEU A 240 0.78 -16.05 -14.85
N GLY A 241 1.45 -15.61 -15.90
CA GLY A 241 0.84 -14.69 -16.83
C GLY A 241 1.59 -14.48 -18.13
N LEU A 242 0.93 -13.76 -19.02
CA LEU A 242 1.41 -13.34 -20.31
C LEU A 242 1.31 -11.81 -20.41
N LYS A 243 2.41 -11.18 -20.80
CA LYS A 243 2.44 -9.78 -21.25
C LYS A 243 2.64 -9.79 -22.76
N ALA A 244 1.90 -8.95 -23.48
CA ALA A 244 1.96 -8.91 -24.95
C ALA A 244 1.85 -7.48 -25.46
N SER A 245 2.68 -7.15 -26.46
CA SER A 245 2.62 -5.89 -27.23
C SER A 245 2.65 -6.21 -28.73
N PRO A 246 1.59 -6.88 -29.27
CA PRO A 246 1.61 -7.42 -30.63
C PRO A 246 1.54 -6.34 -31.71
N MET A 247 1.12 -5.13 -31.38
CA MET A 247 0.95 -3.99 -32.28
C MET A 247 1.43 -2.71 -31.60
N ASN A 248 1.86 -1.73 -32.38
CA ASN A 248 2.30 -0.45 -31.87
C ASN A 248 1.20 0.22 -31.03
N GLY A 249 1.58 0.65 -29.82
CA GLY A 249 0.70 1.31 -28.87
C GLY A 249 -0.17 0.38 -28.03
N TRP A 250 -0.29 -0.90 -28.40
CA TRP A 250 -1.09 -1.87 -27.62
C TRP A 250 -0.24 -2.65 -26.64
N TRP A 251 -0.76 -2.80 -25.44
CA TRP A 251 -0.19 -3.64 -24.39
C TRP A 251 -1.28 -4.40 -23.63
N PHE A 252 -1.04 -5.68 -23.42
CA PHE A 252 -1.96 -6.60 -22.76
C PHE A 252 -1.25 -7.34 -21.62
N LEU A 253 -1.99 -7.59 -20.54
CA LEU A 253 -1.61 -8.53 -19.48
C LEU A 253 -2.77 -9.45 -19.22
N LEU A 254 -2.48 -10.75 -19.11
CA LEU A 254 -3.38 -11.74 -18.57
C LEU A 254 -2.63 -12.55 -17.54
N SER A 255 -3.14 -12.67 -16.32
CA SER A 255 -2.50 -13.44 -15.26
C SER A 255 -3.53 -14.07 -14.32
N GLY A 256 -3.13 -15.16 -13.68
CA GLY A 256 -3.87 -15.79 -12.60
C GLY A 256 -2.92 -16.20 -11.50
N GLY A 257 -3.39 -16.18 -10.27
CA GLY A 257 -2.55 -16.47 -9.11
C GLY A 257 -3.31 -16.95 -7.89
N TYR A 258 -2.52 -17.33 -6.89
CA TYR A 258 -3.00 -17.82 -5.61
C TYR A 258 -2.15 -17.28 -4.48
N GLN A 259 -2.80 -16.76 -3.43
CA GLN A 259 -2.14 -16.22 -2.25
C GLN A 259 -2.54 -16.97 -1.00
N ILE A 260 -1.57 -17.12 -0.08
CA ILE A 260 -1.76 -17.63 1.27
C ILE A 260 -1.18 -16.62 2.24
N ARG A 261 -2.01 -16.12 3.18
CA ARG A 261 -1.58 -15.20 4.23
C ARG A 261 -1.93 -15.77 5.59
N GLU A 262 -0.93 -15.84 6.45
CA GLU A 262 -1.11 -16.15 7.87
C GLU A 262 -1.29 -14.85 8.65
N ASN A 263 -2.17 -14.85 9.64
CA ASN A 263 -2.51 -13.66 10.43
C ASN A 263 -2.88 -12.45 9.55
N ASP A 264 -3.63 -12.67 8.45
CA ASP A 264 -4.09 -11.58 7.61
C ASP A 264 -5.00 -10.65 8.42
N VAL A 265 -4.67 -9.37 8.38
CA VAL A 265 -5.45 -8.34 9.05
C VAL A 265 -6.73 -8.08 8.26
N CYS A 266 -7.85 -8.35 8.89
CA CYS A 266 -9.18 -8.01 8.42
C CYS A 266 -9.81 -7.00 9.36
N LEU A 267 -10.70 -6.16 8.85
CA LEU A 267 -11.34 -5.13 9.65
C LEU A 267 -12.78 -5.55 9.97
N LYS A 268 -13.15 -5.43 11.23
CA LYS A 268 -14.51 -5.60 11.72
C LYS A 268 -15.02 -4.27 12.29
N LEU A 269 -16.29 -3.94 12.06
CA LEU A 269 -16.91 -2.83 12.76
C LEU A 269 -16.96 -3.13 14.28
N GLY A 270 -16.37 -2.28 15.07
CA GLY A 270 -16.56 -2.25 16.50
C GLY A 270 -17.95 -1.70 16.79
N GLU A 271 -18.87 -2.59 17.15
CA GLU A 271 -20.16 -2.19 17.69
C GLU A 271 -19.94 -1.75 19.13
N GLY A 272 -20.29 -0.54 19.45
CA GLY A 272 -20.21 -0.06 20.81
C GLY A 272 -19.74 1.38 20.90
N GLU A 273 -20.33 2.07 21.86
CA GLU A 273 -19.92 3.42 22.20
C GLU A 273 -18.43 3.48 22.64
N PRO A 274 -17.78 4.65 22.49
CA PRO A 274 -18.42 5.91 22.09
C PRO A 274 -18.35 6.23 20.60
N PHE A 275 -17.50 5.55 19.82
CA PHE A 275 -17.24 5.90 18.42
C PHE A 275 -17.27 4.69 17.50
N TRP A 276 -17.67 4.90 16.24
CA TRP A 276 -17.50 3.90 15.21
C TRP A 276 -16.02 3.79 14.85
N HIS A 277 -15.48 2.59 14.92
CA HIS A 277 -14.08 2.32 14.67
C HIS A 277 -13.90 0.96 13.99
N ALA A 278 -12.81 0.81 13.28
CA ALA A 278 -12.40 -0.46 12.72
C ALA A 278 -11.56 -1.23 13.73
N ARG A 279 -11.96 -2.47 14.05
CA ARG A 279 -11.19 -3.40 14.88
C ARG A 279 -10.49 -4.42 14.00
N ASN A 280 -9.28 -4.76 14.37
CA ASN A 280 -8.54 -5.81 13.70
C ASN A 280 -9.06 -7.18 14.14
N ILE A 281 -9.29 -8.05 13.17
CA ILE A 281 -9.42 -9.47 13.35
C ILE A 281 -8.38 -10.16 12.50
N TYR A 282 -7.80 -11.23 13.04
CA TYR A 282 -6.72 -11.93 12.39
C TYR A 282 -7.18 -13.34 12.01
N GLY A 283 -6.80 -13.77 10.84
CA GLY A 283 -7.11 -15.09 10.34
C GLY A 283 -6.20 -15.53 9.21
N LYS A 284 -6.35 -16.75 8.76
CA LYS A 284 -5.70 -17.24 7.57
C LYS A 284 -6.56 -16.92 6.36
N THR A 285 -5.96 -16.29 5.34
CA THR A 285 -6.62 -16.02 4.06
C THR A 285 -5.99 -16.83 2.94
N ASN A 286 -6.85 -17.40 2.10
CA ASN A 286 -6.49 -18.03 0.84
C ASN A 286 -7.25 -17.34 -0.29
N VAL A 287 -6.54 -16.93 -1.34
CA VAL A 287 -7.12 -16.11 -2.41
C VAL A 287 -6.73 -16.64 -3.77
N PHE A 288 -7.69 -17.03 -4.60
CA PHE A 288 -7.47 -17.14 -6.04
C PHE A 288 -7.79 -15.78 -6.68
N TYR A 289 -6.94 -15.34 -7.61
CA TYR A 289 -7.20 -14.11 -8.35
C TYR A 289 -6.85 -14.27 -9.83
N GLY A 290 -7.56 -13.49 -10.67
CA GLY A 290 -7.29 -13.37 -12.09
C GLY A 290 -7.31 -11.91 -12.52
N THR A 291 -6.29 -11.48 -13.25
CA THR A 291 -6.14 -10.09 -13.73
C THR A 291 -6.05 -10.06 -15.23
N ALA A 292 -6.84 -9.16 -15.84
CA ALA A 292 -6.69 -8.77 -17.24
C ALA A 292 -6.46 -7.27 -17.30
N GLU A 293 -5.47 -6.84 -18.09
CA GLU A 293 -5.18 -5.42 -18.30
C GLU A 293 -4.90 -5.15 -19.78
N LEU A 294 -5.45 -4.03 -20.24
CA LEU A 294 -5.30 -3.53 -21.62
C LEU A 294 -4.87 -2.07 -21.55
N LYS A 295 -3.81 -1.72 -22.30
CA LYS A 295 -3.40 -0.33 -22.52
C LYS A 295 -3.29 -0.05 -24.00
N TYR A 296 -3.58 1.18 -24.37
CA TYR A 296 -3.41 1.68 -25.71
C TYR A 296 -2.92 3.11 -25.69
N ASP A 297 -1.81 3.36 -26.36
CA ASP A 297 -1.20 4.68 -26.51
C ASP A 297 -1.17 5.08 -27.99
N TYR A 298 -1.73 6.23 -28.32
CA TYR A 298 -1.74 6.77 -29.66
C TYR A 298 -1.00 8.11 -29.74
N LYS A 299 0.21 8.08 -30.23
CA LYS A 299 1.02 9.26 -30.63
C LYS A 299 1.05 10.39 -29.58
N ASP A 300 1.20 10.11 -28.34
CA ASP A 300 1.14 11.10 -27.25
C ASP A 300 -0.16 11.93 -27.16
N LEU A 301 -1.14 11.69 -28.05
CA LEU A 301 -2.40 12.40 -28.10
C LEU A 301 -3.45 11.78 -27.20
N PHE A 302 -3.52 10.48 -27.20
CA PHE A 302 -4.57 9.72 -26.54
C PHE A 302 -3.98 8.47 -25.87
N ASP A 303 -4.37 8.21 -24.65
CA ASP A 303 -4.07 6.98 -23.94
C ASP A 303 -5.34 6.39 -23.33
N PHE A 304 -5.41 5.08 -23.29
CA PHE A 304 -6.48 4.32 -22.65
C PHE A 304 -5.90 3.20 -21.81
N SER A 305 -6.45 2.98 -20.63
CA SER A 305 -6.15 1.83 -19.80
C SER A 305 -7.42 1.21 -19.23
N LEU A 306 -7.47 -0.11 -19.20
CA LEU A 306 -8.52 -0.89 -18.57
C LEU A 306 -7.86 -2.05 -17.82
N LYS A 307 -8.13 -2.16 -16.53
CA LYS A 307 -7.66 -3.26 -15.69
C LYS A 307 -8.83 -3.83 -14.91
N GLY A 308 -8.99 -5.14 -14.96
CA GLY A 308 -9.94 -5.88 -14.13
C GLY A 308 -9.23 -6.96 -13.34
N THR A 309 -9.57 -7.12 -12.06
CA THR A 309 -9.10 -8.22 -11.22
C THR A 309 -10.28 -8.83 -10.48
N TYR A 310 -10.45 -10.13 -10.64
CA TYR A 310 -11.41 -10.93 -9.90
C TYR A 310 -10.71 -11.70 -8.79
N TYR A 311 -11.34 -11.79 -7.61
CA TYR A 311 -10.82 -12.48 -6.44
C TYR A 311 -11.84 -13.48 -5.90
N ASN A 312 -11.36 -14.64 -5.47
CA ASN A 312 -12.13 -15.63 -4.72
C ASN A 312 -11.44 -15.86 -3.38
N TRP A 313 -12.02 -15.32 -2.32
CA TRP A 313 -11.49 -15.33 -0.97
C TRP A 313 -12.02 -16.49 -0.16
N LYS A 314 -11.13 -17.09 0.64
CA LYS A 314 -11.48 -17.96 1.77
C LYS A 314 -10.77 -17.44 3.02
N TRP A 315 -11.50 -17.32 4.08
CA TRP A 315 -10.97 -16.87 5.38
C TRP A 315 -11.25 -17.92 6.44
N GLU A 316 -10.26 -18.18 7.30
CA GLU A 316 -10.34 -19.12 8.42
C GLU A 316 -9.97 -18.37 9.69
N ASN A 317 -10.83 -18.44 10.71
CA ASN A 317 -10.55 -17.85 12.01
C ASN A 317 -9.41 -18.61 12.70
N THR A 318 -8.34 -17.91 13.02
CA THR A 318 -7.21 -18.46 13.78
C THR A 318 -7.16 -17.97 15.22
N ALA A 319 -8.03 -17.01 15.58
CA ALA A 319 -8.12 -16.45 16.93
C ALA A 319 -9.18 -17.17 17.77
N TRP A 320 -9.00 -17.14 19.09
CA TRP A 320 -9.95 -17.68 20.08
C TRP A 320 -11.27 -16.89 20.20
N ILE A 321 -11.61 -16.06 19.24
CA ILE A 321 -12.82 -15.26 19.24
C ILE A 321 -13.98 -16.16 18.77
N GLY A 322 -14.94 -16.41 19.64
CA GLY A 322 -16.10 -17.25 19.34
C GLY A 322 -17.01 -16.62 18.26
N GLY A 323 -17.64 -17.48 17.46
CA GLY A 323 -18.58 -17.10 16.42
C GLY A 323 -17.99 -17.13 15.01
N ASP A 324 -18.88 -17.13 14.01
CA ASP A 324 -18.49 -17.02 12.60
C ASP A 324 -18.27 -15.55 12.25
N LEU A 325 -17.03 -15.17 12.02
CA LEU A 325 -16.61 -13.81 11.64
C LEU A 325 -16.32 -13.67 10.13
N THR A 326 -16.60 -14.69 9.34
CA THR A 326 -16.25 -14.74 7.92
C THR A 326 -16.81 -13.55 7.13
N ASP A 327 -18.09 -13.24 7.32
CA ASP A 327 -18.72 -12.11 6.62
C ASP A 327 -18.09 -10.77 7.02
N SER A 328 -17.80 -10.57 8.31
CA SER A 328 -17.11 -9.37 8.77
C SER A 328 -15.68 -9.27 8.23
N ALA A 329 -14.93 -10.37 8.25
CA ALA A 329 -13.56 -10.43 7.77
C ALA A 329 -13.44 -10.12 6.27
N LEU A 330 -14.41 -10.57 5.48
CA LEU A 330 -14.43 -10.39 4.04
C LEU A 330 -15.17 -9.12 3.57
N SER A 331 -15.79 -8.38 4.49
CA SER A 331 -16.67 -7.26 4.14
C SER A 331 -15.99 -6.12 3.36
N LEU A 332 -14.71 -5.87 3.57
CA LEU A 332 -13.93 -4.87 2.82
C LEU A 332 -13.08 -5.49 1.71
N LYS A 333 -12.99 -6.82 1.62
CA LYS A 333 -12.21 -7.48 0.59
C LYS A 333 -12.96 -7.38 -0.76
N PRO A 334 -12.26 -7.02 -1.85
CA PRO A 334 -12.88 -6.96 -3.17
C PRO A 334 -13.16 -8.35 -3.72
N GLU A 335 -14.32 -8.56 -4.34
CA GLU A 335 -14.59 -9.70 -5.24
C GLU A 335 -14.18 -9.35 -6.67
N LEU A 336 -14.45 -8.10 -7.08
CA LEU A 336 -14.11 -7.60 -8.41
C LEU A 336 -13.66 -6.15 -8.31
N GLU A 337 -12.52 -5.85 -8.91
CA GLU A 337 -12.02 -4.49 -9.11
C GLU A 337 -11.91 -4.21 -10.60
N VAL A 338 -12.44 -3.06 -11.05
CA VAL A 338 -12.30 -2.58 -12.43
C VAL A 338 -11.88 -1.13 -12.41
N ASN A 339 -10.77 -0.84 -13.07
CA ASN A 339 -10.27 0.51 -13.28
C ASN A 339 -10.16 0.78 -14.78
N ALA A 340 -10.77 1.88 -15.24
CA ALA A 340 -10.67 2.34 -16.60
C ALA A 340 -10.31 3.82 -16.63
N GLU A 341 -9.37 4.21 -17.48
CA GLU A 341 -9.00 5.60 -17.65
C GLU A 341 -8.73 5.90 -19.13
N VAL A 342 -9.15 7.08 -19.55
CA VAL A 342 -8.85 7.68 -20.85
C VAL A 342 -8.13 8.99 -20.60
N GLY A 343 -6.96 9.14 -21.17
CA GLY A 343 -6.19 10.38 -21.20
C GLY A 343 -6.19 11.00 -22.60
N PHE A 344 -6.27 12.32 -22.68
CA PHE A 344 -6.25 13.07 -23.92
C PHE A 344 -5.39 14.34 -23.76
N LYS A 345 -4.49 14.57 -24.71
CA LYS A 345 -3.63 15.75 -24.78
C LYS A 345 -3.99 16.59 -26.01
N PRO A 346 -5.01 17.47 -25.92
CA PRO A 346 -5.51 18.23 -27.06
C PRO A 346 -4.53 19.27 -27.59
N MET A 347 -3.60 19.71 -26.73
CA MET A 347 -2.57 20.69 -27.07
C MET A 347 -1.36 20.50 -26.13
N GLU A 348 -0.24 21.11 -26.52
CA GLU A 348 0.98 21.09 -25.70
C GLU A 348 0.70 21.64 -24.29
N GLY A 349 1.18 20.94 -23.28
CA GLY A 349 1.01 21.30 -21.88
C GLY A 349 -0.35 20.97 -21.25
N LEU A 350 -1.40 20.65 -22.02
CA LEU A 350 -2.71 20.29 -21.46
C LEU A 350 -2.96 18.78 -21.55
N ARG A 351 -3.21 18.16 -20.42
CA ARG A 351 -3.71 16.79 -20.33
C ARG A 351 -5.07 16.80 -19.64
N VAL A 352 -6.03 16.09 -20.21
CA VAL A 352 -7.34 15.83 -19.62
C VAL A 352 -7.48 14.33 -19.45
N ASN A 353 -8.02 13.89 -18.32
CA ASN A 353 -8.29 12.49 -18.07
C ASN A 353 -9.70 12.29 -17.52
N VAL A 354 -10.32 11.18 -17.89
CA VAL A 354 -11.58 10.69 -17.32
C VAL A 354 -11.38 9.23 -16.96
N GLY A 355 -11.77 8.87 -15.76
CA GLY A 355 -11.64 7.49 -15.30
C GLY A 355 -12.79 7.03 -14.43
N CYS A 356 -12.90 5.72 -14.33
CA CYS A 356 -13.90 5.03 -13.53
C CYS A 356 -13.22 3.96 -12.69
N GLU A 357 -13.53 3.96 -11.41
CA GLU A 357 -13.14 2.93 -10.45
C GLU A 357 -14.40 2.23 -9.95
N TYR A 358 -14.45 0.92 -10.09
CA TYR A 358 -15.53 0.09 -9.59
C TYR A 358 -14.97 -1.02 -8.73
N VAL A 359 -15.46 -1.14 -7.47
CA VAL A 359 -15.08 -2.21 -6.55
C VAL A 359 -16.35 -2.87 -6.01
N LYS A 360 -16.58 -4.12 -6.43
CA LYS A 360 -17.57 -5.00 -5.82
C LYS A 360 -16.90 -5.73 -4.66
N ARG A 361 -17.49 -5.67 -3.48
CA ARG A 361 -17.01 -6.38 -2.30
C ARG A 361 -17.55 -7.80 -2.24
N CYS A 362 -16.94 -8.65 -1.40
CA CYS A 362 -17.38 -10.03 -1.21
C CYS A 362 -18.80 -10.16 -0.66
N ASN A 363 -19.24 -9.17 0.12
CA ASN A 363 -20.59 -9.08 0.68
C ASN A 363 -20.97 -7.62 0.94
N ASP A 364 -22.22 -7.38 1.37
CA ASP A 364 -22.79 -6.04 1.57
C ASP A 364 -22.67 -5.53 3.03
N VAL A 365 -21.97 -6.24 3.91
CA VAL A 365 -21.84 -5.87 5.35
C VAL A 365 -21.19 -4.51 5.52
N ALA A 366 -20.19 -4.19 4.71
CA ALA A 366 -19.52 -2.88 4.74
C ALA A 366 -20.16 -1.84 3.80
N GLY A 367 -21.34 -2.13 3.23
CA GLY A 367 -22.08 -1.23 2.33
C GLY A 367 -21.92 -1.56 0.85
N ASP A 368 -22.54 -0.75 0.01
CA ASP A 368 -22.63 -0.92 -1.43
C ASP A 368 -21.26 -0.88 -2.14
N ALA A 369 -21.25 -1.37 -3.38
CA ALA A 369 -20.08 -1.32 -4.24
C ALA A 369 -19.59 0.13 -4.46
N VAL A 370 -18.28 0.31 -4.44
CA VAL A 370 -17.64 1.59 -4.80
C VAL A 370 -17.84 1.82 -6.29
N SER A 371 -18.32 3.01 -6.65
CA SER A 371 -18.46 3.44 -8.04
C SER A 371 -18.03 4.89 -8.14
N ASN A 372 -16.77 5.12 -8.48
CA ASN A 372 -16.18 6.45 -8.58
C ASN A 372 -15.90 6.79 -10.05
N LEU A 373 -16.70 7.66 -10.63
CA LEU A 373 -16.38 8.31 -11.91
C LEU A 373 -15.67 9.62 -11.59
N TYR A 374 -14.50 9.83 -12.18
CA TYR A 374 -13.71 11.04 -11.96
C TYR A 374 -13.22 11.64 -13.28
N ALA A 375 -12.93 12.94 -13.25
CA ALA A 375 -12.30 13.65 -14.34
C ALA A 375 -11.24 14.61 -13.80
N GLY A 376 -10.18 14.82 -14.56
CA GLY A 376 -9.12 15.74 -14.21
C GLY A 376 -8.56 16.47 -15.43
N ALA A 377 -7.91 17.58 -15.15
CA ALA A 377 -7.14 18.32 -16.14
C ALA A 377 -5.87 18.90 -15.48
N ASP A 378 -4.75 18.78 -16.17
CA ASP A 378 -3.47 19.35 -15.80
C ASP A 378 -2.98 20.25 -16.92
N TYR A 379 -2.55 21.44 -16.58
CA TYR A 379 -2.02 22.38 -17.56
C TYR A 379 -0.65 22.93 -17.14
N ALA A 380 0.38 22.67 -17.93
CA ALA A 380 1.70 23.22 -17.74
C ALA A 380 1.74 24.67 -18.22
N LEU A 381 1.69 25.62 -17.30
CA LEU A 381 1.79 27.06 -17.59
C LEU A 381 3.21 27.46 -17.98
N LEU A 382 4.20 26.87 -17.33
CA LEU A 382 5.64 27.07 -17.54
C LEU A 382 6.34 25.71 -17.39
N LYS A 383 7.63 25.63 -17.75
CA LYS A 383 8.42 24.40 -17.60
C LYS A 383 8.43 23.81 -16.18
N ASN A 384 8.28 24.68 -15.17
CA ASN A 384 8.34 24.33 -13.76
C ASN A 384 7.05 24.65 -12.99
N LEU A 385 5.99 25.10 -13.66
CA LEU A 385 4.73 25.49 -13.05
C LEU A 385 3.56 24.87 -13.79
N SER A 386 2.74 24.10 -13.09
CA SER A 386 1.47 23.57 -13.60
C SER A 386 0.32 23.84 -12.64
N ILE A 387 -0.88 23.90 -13.22
CA ILE A 387 -2.12 23.95 -12.48
C ILE A 387 -2.91 22.68 -12.76
N PHE A 388 -3.69 22.23 -11.79
CA PHE A 388 -4.55 21.07 -11.97
C PHE A 388 -5.92 21.28 -11.36
N ALA A 389 -6.88 20.56 -11.90
CA ALA A 389 -8.24 20.45 -11.40
C ALA A 389 -8.67 18.98 -11.44
N LYS A 390 -9.30 18.48 -10.37
CA LYS A 390 -9.82 17.12 -10.29
C LYS A 390 -11.21 17.12 -9.69
N PHE A 391 -12.12 16.42 -10.35
CA PHE A 391 -13.48 16.15 -9.89
C PHE A 391 -13.57 14.66 -9.57
N ASN A 392 -14.02 14.32 -8.39
CA ASN A 392 -14.24 12.93 -7.98
C ASN A 392 -15.73 12.72 -7.73
N ASN A 393 -16.15 11.47 -7.84
CA ASN A 393 -17.51 11.02 -7.63
C ASN A 393 -18.53 11.84 -8.44
N LEU A 394 -18.28 11.98 -9.75
CA LEU A 394 -19.15 12.72 -10.67
C LEU A 394 -20.57 12.17 -10.72
N LEU A 395 -20.76 10.89 -10.37
CA LEU A 395 -22.08 10.27 -10.28
C LEU A 395 -22.83 10.65 -8.98
N ASN A 396 -22.16 11.36 -8.07
CA ASN A 396 -22.68 11.76 -6.76
C ASN A 396 -23.27 10.60 -5.93
N LYS A 397 -22.66 9.40 -6.07
CA LYS A 397 -23.12 8.19 -5.37
C LYS A 397 -22.63 8.17 -3.92
N GLU A 398 -23.45 7.57 -3.08
CA GLU A 398 -23.09 7.24 -1.72
C GLU A 398 -22.44 5.84 -1.70
N TYR A 399 -21.24 5.73 -1.16
CA TYR A 399 -20.58 4.47 -0.88
C TYR A 399 -19.63 4.62 0.32
N VAL A 400 -19.28 3.53 0.94
CA VAL A 400 -18.38 3.51 2.09
C VAL A 400 -16.93 3.46 1.59
N ALA A 401 -16.12 4.47 1.92
CA ALA A 401 -14.73 4.54 1.53
C ALA A 401 -13.83 3.65 2.41
N SER A 402 -14.04 3.74 3.71
CA SER A 402 -13.42 2.90 4.74
C SER A 402 -14.52 2.33 5.62
N TYR A 403 -14.23 1.31 6.41
CA TYR A 403 -15.24 0.62 7.19
C TYR A 403 -16.13 1.61 7.96
N ALA A 404 -17.44 1.58 7.69
CA ALA A 404 -18.48 2.47 8.22
C ALA A 404 -18.37 3.97 7.84
N TYR A 405 -17.28 4.41 7.25
CA TYR A 405 -17.04 5.82 6.91
C TYR A 405 -17.41 6.11 5.46
N PRO A 406 -18.38 6.99 5.22
CA PRO A 406 -18.83 7.31 3.87
C PRO A 406 -17.76 8.07 3.09
N ALA A 407 -17.72 7.83 1.78
CA ALA A 407 -16.94 8.64 0.87
C ALA A 407 -17.58 10.02 0.69
N GLN A 408 -16.75 10.99 0.32
CA GLN A 408 -17.27 12.29 -0.14
C GLN A 408 -18.12 12.08 -1.40
N LYS A 409 -19.27 12.74 -1.44
CA LYS A 409 -20.06 12.89 -2.67
C LYS A 409 -19.24 13.63 -3.72
N LEU A 410 -19.90 14.17 -4.75
CA LEU A 410 -19.22 15.00 -5.74
C LEU A 410 -18.31 16.02 -5.05
N ASN A 411 -17.03 15.95 -5.32
CA ASN A 411 -16.05 16.86 -4.75
C ASN A 411 -15.05 17.34 -5.81
N PHE A 412 -14.46 18.49 -5.54
CA PHE A 412 -13.50 19.15 -6.39
C PHE A 412 -12.20 19.43 -5.64
N LEU A 413 -11.11 19.17 -6.30
CA LEU A 413 -9.76 19.54 -5.86
C LEU A 413 -9.07 20.32 -6.97
N GLY A 414 -8.56 21.50 -6.65
CA GLY A 414 -7.73 22.28 -7.57
C GLY A 414 -6.43 22.72 -6.89
N GLY A 415 -5.37 22.86 -7.66
CA GLY A 415 -4.08 23.23 -7.10
C GLY A 415 -3.06 23.65 -8.12
N VAL A 416 -1.88 23.97 -7.60
CA VAL A 416 -0.71 24.41 -8.34
C VAL A 416 0.46 23.49 -7.97
N SER A 417 1.22 23.04 -8.96
CA SER A 417 2.45 22.28 -8.79
C SER A 417 3.62 23.12 -9.26
N LEU A 418 4.65 23.25 -8.41
CA LEU A 418 5.87 23.99 -8.71
C LEU A 418 7.06 23.04 -8.51
N GLN A 419 7.91 22.94 -9.55
CA GLN A 419 9.16 22.18 -9.50
C GLN A 419 10.35 23.14 -9.45
N PHE A 420 11.34 22.84 -8.61
CA PHE A 420 12.56 23.65 -8.43
C PHE A 420 13.79 22.90 -8.90
#